data_f53ae55a537c1b8b94b4445062e15679
#
_entry.id   f53ae55a537c1b8b94b4445062e15679
#
_cell.length_a   1.000
_cell.length_b   1.000
_cell.length_c   1.000
_cell.angle_alpha   90.00
_cell.angle_beta   90.00
_cell.angle_gamma   90.00
#
_symmetry.space_group_name_H-M   'P 1'
#
loop_
_entity.id
_entity.type
_entity.pdbx_description
1 polymer ?
#
loop_
_entity_poly.entity_id
_entity_poly.type
_entity_poly.pdbx_seq_one_letter_code
_entity_poly.pdbx_strand_id
1 'polypeptide(L)'
;MEIRWLGNFTFEVRSSVGVVIVDYEGKLPNPTKVKDANTVFVYSSDDDEDHVSNDFQVLTGPGEYEIGGLSIRGVATPADDPAISRKINTVYIVDADGLQVAMLGNPGSQPSAQSVQQISKVDVLIINTESQGL
;
A
#
# COMPACT_ATOMS: atom_id res chain seq x y z
N MET A 1 -16.88 -1.70 0.93
CA MET A 1 -15.49 -1.18 0.83
C MET A 1 -15.52 0.23 0.26
N GLU A 2 -14.74 1.12 0.81
CA GLU A 2 -14.61 2.49 0.35
C GLU A 2 -13.13 2.79 0.10
N ILE A 3 -12.82 3.44 -1.03
CA ILE A 3 -11.45 3.82 -1.39
C ILE A 3 -11.42 5.34 -1.52
N ARG A 4 -10.49 5.99 -0.81
CA ARG A 4 -10.32 7.43 -0.83
C ARG A 4 -8.88 7.79 -1.18
N TRP A 5 -8.73 8.72 -2.11
CA TRP A 5 -7.44 9.36 -2.36
C TRP A 5 -7.24 10.51 -1.37
N LEU A 6 -6.15 10.46 -0.63
CA LEU A 6 -5.82 11.46 0.40
C LEU A 6 -4.74 12.45 -0.04
N GLY A 7 -4.35 12.41 -1.29
CA GLY A 7 -3.33 13.29 -1.87
C GLY A 7 -2.03 12.57 -2.19
N ASN A 8 -1.30 13.05 -3.18
CA ASN A 8 -0.06 12.43 -3.67
C ASN A 8 -0.21 10.93 -3.87
N PHE A 9 0.58 10.13 -3.20
CA PHE A 9 0.56 8.66 -3.28
C PHE A 9 -0.27 8.00 -2.17
N THR A 10 -0.93 8.78 -1.33
CA THR A 10 -1.63 8.27 -0.15
C THR A 10 -3.07 7.91 -0.48
N PHE A 11 -3.42 6.66 -0.20
CA PHE A 11 -4.78 6.14 -0.36
C PHE A 11 -5.25 5.50 0.95
N GLU A 12 -6.55 5.57 1.18
CA GLU A 12 -7.23 4.89 2.28
C GLU A 12 -8.17 3.85 1.69
N VAL A 13 -8.03 2.60 2.13
CA VAL A 13 -8.96 1.51 1.81
C VAL A 13 -9.69 1.14 3.09
N ARG A 14 -10.98 1.42 3.13
CA ARG A 14 -11.82 1.19 4.29
C ARG A 14 -12.75 0.01 4.04
N SER A 15 -12.75 -0.94 4.94
CA SER A 15 -13.59 -2.14 4.87
C SER A 15 -14.38 -2.34 6.17
N SER A 16 -15.23 -3.35 6.20
CA SER A 16 -15.99 -3.70 7.41
C SER A 16 -15.11 -4.19 8.56
N VAL A 17 -13.88 -4.65 8.27
CA VAL A 17 -12.96 -5.23 9.28
C VAL A 17 -11.78 -4.32 9.63
N GLY A 18 -11.56 -3.25 8.90
CA GLY A 18 -10.46 -2.33 9.20
C GLY A 18 -10.15 -1.37 8.07
N VAL A 19 -9.10 -0.59 8.28
CA VAL A 19 -8.65 0.46 7.37
C VAL A 19 -7.18 0.26 7.04
N VAL A 20 -6.85 0.31 5.77
CA VAL A 20 -5.46 0.29 5.30
C VAL A 20 -5.14 1.66 4.71
N ILE A 21 -4.06 2.27 5.17
CA ILE A 21 -3.58 3.54 4.65
C ILE A 21 -2.21 3.30 4.00
N VAL A 22 -2.10 3.69 2.75
CA VAL A 22 -0.93 3.41 1.92
C VAL A 22 -0.11 4.67 1.73
N ASP A 23 1.19 4.54 1.93
CA ASP A 23 2.19 5.58 1.66
C ASP A 23 1.85 6.94 2.30
N TYR A 24 1.47 6.92 3.57
CA TYR A 24 1.16 8.11 4.35
C TYR A 24 2.42 8.92 4.60
N GLU A 25 2.40 10.20 4.21
CA GLU A 25 3.56 11.10 4.26
C GLU A 25 3.61 11.99 5.51
N GLY A 26 2.70 11.82 6.45
CA GLY A 26 2.67 12.62 7.68
C GLY A 26 2.13 14.04 7.52
N LYS A 27 1.67 14.43 6.35
CA LYS A 27 1.24 15.79 6.02
C LYS A 27 -0.28 16.00 6.04
N LEU A 28 -1.02 14.95 6.19
CA LEU A 28 -2.48 15.01 6.16
C LEU A 28 -3.04 15.15 7.57
N PRO A 29 -4.21 15.81 7.72
CA PRO A 29 -4.91 15.75 8.97
C PRO A 29 -5.13 14.28 9.35
N ASN A 30 -5.03 14.00 10.64
CA ASN A 30 -5.07 12.66 11.20
C ASN A 30 -5.93 11.70 10.39
N PRO A 31 -5.37 10.57 9.95
CA PRO A 31 -6.19 9.52 9.36
C PRO A 31 -7.33 9.27 10.34
N THR A 32 -8.52 9.24 9.84
CA THR A 32 -9.74 9.17 10.65
C THR A 32 -9.56 8.06 11.67
N LYS A 33 -9.42 8.41 12.94
CA LYS A 33 -9.48 7.43 14.01
C LYS A 33 -10.89 6.87 13.98
N VAL A 34 -11.08 5.79 13.24
CA VAL A 34 -12.30 5.04 13.39
C VAL A 34 -12.15 4.30 14.71
N LYS A 35 -12.86 4.78 15.71
CA LYS A 35 -13.02 4.08 16.98
C LYS A 35 -13.43 2.65 16.64
N ASP A 36 -12.67 1.68 17.11
CA ASP A 36 -12.93 0.25 16.95
C ASP A 36 -12.57 -0.39 15.59
N ALA A 37 -11.99 0.34 14.65
CA ALA A 37 -11.48 -0.27 13.44
C ALA A 37 -9.96 -0.46 13.52
N ASN A 38 -9.49 -1.62 13.10
CA ASN A 38 -8.06 -1.84 12.89
C ASN A 38 -7.56 -0.88 11.83
N THR A 39 -6.60 -0.06 12.16
CA THR A 39 -5.92 0.81 11.19
C THR A 39 -4.50 0.34 11.00
N VAL A 40 -4.15 0.02 9.76
CA VAL A 40 -2.84 -0.48 9.39
C VAL A 40 -2.24 0.45 8.36
N PHE A 41 -1.01 0.88 8.59
CA PHE A 41 -0.25 1.66 7.62
C PHE A 41 0.67 0.74 6.84
N VAL A 42 0.66 0.84 5.53
CA VAL A 42 1.56 0.08 4.66
C VAL A 42 2.40 1.03 3.81
N TYR A 43 3.65 0.70 3.63
CA TYR A 43 4.58 1.50 2.85
C TYR A 43 5.19 0.69 1.71
N SER A 44 5.06 1.20 0.50
CA SER A 44 5.65 0.59 -0.69
C SER A 44 7.18 0.73 -0.71
N SER A 45 7.73 1.64 0.09
CA SER A 45 9.16 1.91 0.23
C SER A 45 9.57 1.84 1.70
N ASP A 46 10.78 1.36 1.98
CA ASP A 46 11.31 1.28 3.35
C ASP A 46 11.66 2.65 3.95
N ASP A 47 11.70 3.70 3.13
CA ASP A 47 12.22 5.01 3.54
C ASP A 47 11.18 5.88 4.28
N ASP A 48 9.92 5.50 4.30
CA ASP A 48 8.83 6.38 4.74
C ASP A 48 8.12 5.95 6.03
N GLU A 49 8.64 4.93 6.73
CA GLU A 49 7.94 4.35 7.89
C GLU A 49 7.90 5.26 9.14
N ASP A 50 8.70 6.32 9.18
CA ASP A 50 8.86 7.18 10.37
C ASP A 50 7.72 8.18 10.57
N HIS A 51 6.72 8.23 9.69
CA HIS A 51 5.65 9.22 9.75
C HIS A 51 4.45 8.82 10.62
N VAL A 52 4.46 7.62 11.18
CA VAL A 52 3.33 7.09 11.93
C VAL A 52 3.70 6.94 13.40
N SER A 53 2.79 7.32 14.29
CA SER A 53 3.02 7.12 15.72
C SER A 53 3.04 5.64 16.09
N ASN A 54 3.71 5.31 17.19
CA ASN A 54 3.85 3.93 17.68
C ASN A 54 2.52 3.26 18.09
N ASP A 55 1.42 4.02 18.11
CA ASP A 55 0.10 3.50 18.44
C ASP A 55 -0.55 2.69 17.29
N PHE A 56 0.03 2.73 16.11
CA PHE A 56 -0.51 2.07 14.93
C PHE A 56 0.39 0.93 14.46
N GLN A 57 -0.24 -0.06 13.81
CA GLN A 57 0.47 -1.12 13.12
C GLN A 57 1.03 -0.58 11.80
N VAL A 58 2.31 -0.82 11.56
CA VAL A 58 3.00 -0.43 10.33
C VAL A 58 3.59 -1.68 9.67
N LEU A 59 3.34 -1.86 8.39
CA LEU A 59 3.88 -2.95 7.59
C LEU A 59 4.76 -2.38 6.48
N THR A 60 5.92 -2.94 6.33
CA THR A 60 6.85 -2.63 5.24
C THR A 60 7.38 -3.91 4.63
N GLY A 61 7.41 -3.96 3.31
CA GLY A 61 8.01 -5.06 2.58
C GLY A 61 7.08 -6.20 2.19
N PRO A 62 7.59 -7.12 1.36
CA PRO A 62 6.83 -8.27 0.89
C PRO A 62 6.49 -9.25 2.01
N GLY A 63 5.39 -9.95 1.86
CA GLY A 63 4.95 -10.95 2.82
C GLY A 63 3.45 -11.13 2.83
N GLU A 64 2.98 -11.99 3.71
CA GLU A 64 1.56 -12.21 3.96
C GLU A 64 1.25 -11.82 5.39
N TYR A 65 0.25 -10.97 5.56
CA TYR A 65 -0.11 -10.40 6.85
C TYR A 65 -1.60 -10.59 7.11
N GLU A 66 -1.93 -11.01 8.32
CA GLU A 66 -3.30 -11.11 8.82
C GLU A 66 -3.42 -10.25 10.07
N ILE A 67 -4.23 -9.19 10.02
CA ILE A 67 -4.37 -8.27 11.13
C ILE A 67 -5.86 -7.96 11.33
N GLY A 68 -6.43 -8.47 12.40
CA GLY A 68 -7.80 -8.16 12.80
C GLY A 68 -8.87 -8.44 11.75
N GLY A 69 -8.68 -9.48 10.93
CA GLY A 69 -9.59 -9.81 9.82
C GLY A 69 -9.21 -9.18 8.48
N LEU A 70 -8.23 -8.27 8.47
CA LEU A 70 -7.63 -7.78 7.22
C LEU A 70 -6.59 -8.78 6.73
N SER A 71 -6.71 -9.19 5.48
CA SER A 71 -5.68 -9.97 4.80
C SER A 71 -4.93 -9.06 3.83
N ILE A 72 -3.63 -8.93 4.04
CA ILE A 72 -2.78 -8.04 3.26
C ILE A 72 -1.61 -8.86 2.73
N ARG A 73 -1.38 -8.79 1.42
CA ARG A 73 -0.26 -9.45 0.77
C ARG A 73 0.64 -8.41 0.13
N GLY A 74 1.94 -8.47 0.42
CA GLY A 74 2.95 -7.63 -0.21
C GLY A 74 3.72 -8.41 -1.25
N VAL A 75 3.80 -7.89 -2.46
CA VAL A 75 4.52 -8.49 -3.60
C VAL A 75 5.66 -7.56 -3.99
N ALA A 76 6.88 -8.10 -4.02
CA ALA A 76 8.05 -7.33 -4.43
C ALA A 76 8.07 -7.09 -5.93
N THR A 77 8.35 -5.86 -6.32
CA THR A 77 8.64 -5.48 -7.70
C THR A 77 9.92 -4.66 -7.73
N PRO A 78 10.65 -4.61 -8.86
CA PRO A 78 11.86 -3.79 -8.93
C PRO A 78 11.55 -2.29 -8.76
N ALA A 79 12.46 -1.59 -8.12
CA ALA A 79 12.42 -0.14 -7.98
C ALA A 79 13.78 0.43 -8.39
N ASP A 80 14.13 0.26 -9.65
CA ASP A 80 15.43 0.65 -10.20
C ASP A 80 15.49 2.16 -10.43
N ASP A 81 15.40 2.93 -9.35
CA ASP A 81 15.72 4.34 -9.44
C ASP A 81 17.14 4.56 -8.92
N PRO A 82 18.14 4.81 -9.80
CA PRO A 82 19.51 5.02 -9.38
C PRO A 82 19.70 6.24 -8.48
N ALA A 83 18.74 7.16 -8.47
CA ALA A 83 18.80 8.36 -7.61
C ALA A 83 18.45 8.07 -6.15
N ILE A 84 17.75 6.98 -5.84
CA ILE A 84 17.22 6.70 -4.50
C ILE A 84 17.78 5.39 -3.94
N SER A 85 18.78 4.78 -4.37
CA SER A 85 19.32 3.52 -3.82
C SER A 85 18.26 2.45 -3.46
N ARG A 86 17.03 2.66 -3.86
CA ARG A 86 15.90 1.80 -3.54
C ARG A 86 15.84 0.64 -4.53
N LYS A 87 15.89 -0.58 -4.02
CA LYS A 87 15.96 -1.77 -4.86
C LYS A 87 14.64 -2.49 -5.02
N ILE A 88 13.71 -2.28 -4.11
CA ILE A 88 12.43 -3.01 -4.07
C ILE A 88 11.29 -2.03 -3.83
N ASN A 89 10.25 -2.17 -4.62
CA ASN A 89 8.93 -1.61 -4.38
C ASN A 89 8.02 -2.75 -3.91
N THR A 90 7.13 -2.49 -2.98
CA THR A 90 6.14 -3.47 -2.54
C THR A 90 4.76 -3.08 -3.05
N VAL A 91 4.14 -3.96 -3.82
CA VAL A 91 2.74 -3.86 -4.22
C VAL A 91 1.92 -4.53 -3.13
N TYR A 92 0.96 -3.80 -2.55
CA TYR A 92 0.09 -4.37 -1.54
C TYR A 92 -1.26 -4.75 -2.14
N ILE A 93 -1.75 -5.92 -1.76
CA ILE A 93 -3.06 -6.42 -2.13
C ILE A 93 -3.86 -6.60 -0.84
N VAL A 94 -4.93 -5.84 -0.70
CA VAL A 94 -5.85 -5.92 0.44
C VAL A 94 -7.04 -6.76 0.03
N ASP A 95 -7.29 -7.83 0.76
CA ASP A 95 -8.46 -8.69 0.60
C ASP A 95 -9.41 -8.45 1.76
N ALA A 96 -10.53 -7.84 1.49
CA ALA A 96 -11.56 -7.56 2.48
C ALA A 96 -12.91 -7.35 1.79
N ASP A 97 -14.00 -7.63 2.50
CA ASP A 97 -15.38 -7.47 2.00
C ASP A 97 -15.65 -8.20 0.67
N GLY A 98 -14.94 -9.31 0.42
CA GLY A 98 -15.06 -10.07 -0.82
C GLY A 98 -14.42 -9.41 -2.04
N LEU A 99 -13.61 -8.38 -1.84
CA LEU A 99 -12.92 -7.64 -2.90
C LEU A 99 -11.41 -7.66 -2.66
N GLN A 100 -10.65 -7.67 -3.75
CA GLN A 100 -9.20 -7.54 -3.71
C GLN A 100 -8.78 -6.23 -4.37
N VAL A 101 -8.06 -5.40 -3.63
CA VAL A 101 -7.55 -4.11 -4.08
C VAL A 101 -6.03 -4.16 -4.09
N ALA A 102 -5.43 -3.93 -5.25
CA ALA A 102 -3.98 -3.83 -5.37
C ALA A 102 -3.55 -2.37 -5.49
N MET A 103 -2.51 -2.01 -4.76
CA MET A 103 -1.91 -0.68 -4.78
C MET A 103 -0.48 -0.83 -5.28
N LEU A 104 -0.21 -0.31 -6.47
CA LEU A 104 1.01 -0.59 -7.19
C LEU A 104 2.25 0.09 -6.58
N GLY A 105 2.06 1.14 -5.82
CA GLY A 105 3.18 1.93 -5.28
C GLY A 105 3.88 2.71 -6.39
N ASN A 106 5.21 2.75 -6.31
CA ASN A 106 6.04 3.44 -7.29
C ASN A 106 7.11 2.50 -7.83
N PRO A 107 6.77 1.56 -8.73
CA PRO A 107 7.75 0.69 -9.33
C PRO A 107 8.66 1.49 -10.26
N GLY A 108 9.96 1.28 -10.16
CA GLY A 108 10.94 1.96 -11.01
C GLY A 108 11.04 1.36 -12.41
N SER A 109 10.55 0.14 -12.59
CA SER A 109 10.61 -0.56 -13.87
C SER A 109 9.40 -1.49 -14.01
N GLN A 110 9.27 -2.07 -15.20
CA GLN A 110 8.18 -3.00 -15.47
C GLN A 110 8.26 -4.22 -14.55
N PRO A 111 7.15 -4.61 -13.89
CA PRO A 111 7.12 -5.82 -13.08
C PRO A 111 7.43 -7.07 -13.92
N SER A 112 8.04 -8.07 -13.28
CA SER A 112 8.28 -9.37 -13.92
C SER A 112 6.97 -10.10 -14.21
N ALA A 113 6.99 -11.06 -15.13
CA ALA A 113 5.84 -11.91 -15.41
C ALA A 113 5.35 -12.64 -14.15
N GLN A 114 6.26 -13.06 -13.27
CA GLN A 114 5.91 -13.71 -12.01
C GLN A 114 5.20 -12.74 -11.06
N SER A 115 5.67 -11.51 -10.94
CA SER A 115 5.01 -10.49 -10.12
C SER A 115 3.63 -10.16 -10.67
N VAL A 116 3.49 -10.04 -11.99
CA VAL A 116 2.19 -9.80 -12.64
C VAL A 116 1.21 -10.93 -12.34
N GLN A 117 1.64 -12.18 -12.35
CA GLN A 117 0.79 -13.32 -12.00
C GLN A 117 0.31 -13.24 -10.54
N GLN A 118 1.15 -12.80 -9.64
CA GLN A 118 0.79 -12.66 -8.22
C GLN A 118 -0.20 -11.53 -7.98
N ILE A 119 -0.19 -10.50 -8.83
CA ILE A 119 -1.08 -9.33 -8.75
C ILE A 119 -2.35 -9.55 -9.58
N SER A 120 -2.34 -10.47 -10.53
CA SER A 120 -3.49 -10.74 -11.42
C SER A 120 -4.70 -11.22 -10.61
N LYS A 121 -5.91 -10.95 -11.12
CA LYS A 121 -7.19 -11.27 -10.52
C LYS A 121 -7.63 -10.36 -9.38
N VAL A 122 -7.07 -9.16 -9.28
CA VAL A 122 -7.61 -8.15 -8.37
C VAL A 122 -8.85 -7.49 -8.96
N ASP A 123 -9.75 -7.04 -8.10
CA ASP A 123 -10.97 -6.35 -8.52
C ASP A 123 -10.70 -4.88 -8.82
N VAL A 124 -9.78 -4.27 -8.08
CA VAL A 124 -9.41 -2.86 -8.22
C VAL A 124 -7.89 -2.74 -8.24
N LEU A 125 -7.38 -1.98 -9.18
CA LEU A 125 -5.97 -1.65 -9.26
C LEU A 125 -5.79 -0.14 -9.13
N ILE A 126 -5.03 0.28 -8.11
CA ILE A 126 -4.67 1.68 -7.91
C ILE A 126 -3.26 1.87 -8.46
N ILE A 127 -3.13 2.72 -9.45
CA ILE A 127 -1.86 3.04 -10.09
C ILE A 127 -1.57 4.52 -9.98
N ASN A 128 -0.30 4.84 -9.85
CA ASN A 128 0.17 6.20 -9.88
C ASN A 128 0.51 6.57 -11.33
N THR A 129 -0.09 7.65 -11.82
CA THR A 129 0.12 8.14 -13.19
C THR A 129 1.16 9.25 -13.27
N GLU A 130 1.65 9.76 -12.16
CA GLU A 130 2.79 10.67 -12.18
C GLU A 130 4.06 9.88 -12.47
N SER A 131 4.32 9.63 -13.74
CA SER A 131 5.59 9.06 -14.11
C SER A 131 6.66 10.13 -14.10
N GLN A 132 7.69 9.91 -13.34
CA GLN A 132 8.88 10.73 -13.40
C GLN A 132 9.51 10.60 -14.79
N GLY A 133 9.63 11.71 -15.48
CA GLY A 133 10.32 11.74 -16.75
C GLY A 133 9.44 11.66 -17.99
N LEU A 134 8.16 11.81 -17.84
CA LEU A 134 7.29 12.13 -18.99
C LEU A 134 7.04 13.60 -19.08
#